data_901257f0994c999b08d2ab96af6bfb08
#
_entry.id   901257f0994c999b08d2ab96af6bfb08
#
_cell.length_a   1.000
_cell.length_b   1.000
_cell.length_c   1.000
_cell.angle_alpha   90.00
_cell.angle_beta   90.00
_cell.angle_gamma   90.00
#
_symmetry.space_group_name_H-M   'P 1'
#
loop_
_entity.id
_entity.type
_entity.pdbx_description
1 polymer ?
#
loop_
_entity_poly.entity_id
_entity_poly.type
_entity_poly.pdbx_seq_one_letter_code
_entity_poly.pdbx_strand_id
1 'polypeptide(L)'
;SRTSTDYPLTLNTGRIRDQWHTMTRTGKSARLSSHLAEPFVEFHPRDAMEAGIASADLVEVESPLGTVILRALVTDRQARGSLFVPMHWNDQFAANARIDRLVPPTTDPFSGQPASKNVAVTARRFQAKAYAFAVTAKTPQKPDCAYWALAKANGGYRLELAFDTLPDDWISWSR
;
A
#
# COMPACT_ATOMS: atom_id res chain seq x y z
N SER A 1 -5.82 9.30 17.59
CA SER A 1 -5.29 10.61 17.20
C SER A 1 -6.42 11.47 16.64
N ARG A 2 -6.33 12.78 16.85
CA ARG A 2 -7.32 13.71 16.28
C ARG A 2 -6.82 14.20 14.93
N THR A 3 -7.70 14.27 13.94
CA THR A 3 -7.42 14.93 12.66
C THR A 3 -7.08 16.40 12.85
N SER A 4 -6.27 16.95 11.95
CA SER A 4 -5.85 18.35 11.90
C SER A 4 -5.94 18.87 10.47
N THR A 5 -5.63 20.15 10.26
CA THR A 5 -5.55 20.71 8.90
C THR A 5 -4.51 19.99 8.05
N ASP A 6 -3.37 19.61 8.65
CA ASP A 6 -2.27 18.94 7.93
C ASP A 6 -2.56 17.43 7.71
N TYR A 7 -3.31 16.81 8.61
CA TYR A 7 -3.69 15.39 8.57
C TYR A 7 -5.21 15.23 8.70
N PRO A 8 -5.99 15.57 7.65
CA PRO A 8 -7.45 15.70 7.73
C PRO A 8 -8.21 14.38 7.68
N LEU A 9 -7.54 13.28 7.32
CA LEU A 9 -8.19 11.98 7.13
C LEU A 9 -7.91 11.05 8.31
N THR A 10 -8.86 10.17 8.58
CA THR A 10 -8.73 9.12 9.60
C THR A 10 -8.40 7.79 8.93
N LEU A 11 -7.22 7.24 9.22
CA LEU A 11 -6.83 5.92 8.76
C LEU A 11 -7.33 4.84 9.72
N ASN A 12 -8.00 3.84 9.18
CA ASN A 12 -8.32 2.58 9.82
C ASN A 12 -7.53 1.44 9.16
N THR A 13 -6.96 0.55 9.96
CA THR A 13 -6.28 -0.65 9.45
C THR A 13 -7.11 -1.89 9.73
N GLY A 14 -6.97 -2.92 8.91
CA GLY A 14 -7.74 -4.13 9.11
C GLY A 14 -7.23 -5.33 8.33
N ARG A 15 -8.00 -6.41 8.39
CA ARG A 15 -7.75 -7.65 7.65
C ARG A 15 -8.59 -7.67 6.38
N ILE A 16 -8.09 -8.40 5.38
CA ILE A 16 -8.88 -8.79 4.21
C ILE A 16 -9.06 -10.30 4.20
N ARG A 17 -10.10 -10.76 3.49
CA ARG A 17 -10.51 -12.17 3.46
C ARG A 17 -9.39 -13.11 3.03
N ASP A 18 -8.62 -12.74 2.01
CA ASP A 18 -7.70 -13.63 1.30
C ASP A 18 -6.32 -13.69 1.94
N GLN A 19 -6.02 -12.83 2.94
CA GLN A 19 -4.71 -12.76 3.56
C GLN A 19 -4.75 -13.01 5.07
N TRP A 20 -3.66 -13.58 5.59
CA TRP A 20 -3.50 -13.89 7.01
C TRP A 20 -2.18 -13.35 7.55
N HIS A 21 -2.26 -12.58 8.64
CA HIS A 21 -1.11 -11.91 9.27
C HIS A 21 -0.25 -11.17 8.24
N THR A 22 1.07 -11.42 8.23
CA THR A 22 2.05 -10.81 7.32
C THR A 22 2.26 -11.62 6.02
N MET A 23 1.26 -12.39 5.61
CA MET A 23 1.25 -13.16 4.35
C MET A 23 2.32 -14.27 4.27
N THR A 24 2.93 -14.67 5.36
CA THR A 24 4.00 -15.67 5.40
C THR A 24 3.60 -17.02 4.77
N ARG A 25 2.32 -17.37 4.86
CA ARG A 25 1.73 -18.55 4.22
C ARG A 25 0.85 -18.19 3.03
N THR A 26 -0.09 -17.26 3.20
CA THR A 26 -1.07 -16.88 2.18
C THR A 26 -0.43 -16.22 0.96
N GLY A 27 0.65 -15.47 1.13
CA GLY A 27 1.42 -14.87 0.04
C GLY A 27 2.13 -15.87 -0.88
N LYS A 28 2.17 -17.16 -0.51
CA LYS A 28 2.68 -18.26 -1.35
C LYS A 28 1.60 -18.87 -2.27
N SER A 29 0.34 -18.50 -2.07
CA SER A 29 -0.79 -19.00 -2.84
C SER A 29 -1.15 -18.04 -3.98
N ALA A 30 -0.98 -18.49 -5.22
CA ALA A 30 -1.38 -17.75 -6.40
C ALA A 30 -2.89 -17.43 -6.39
N ARG A 31 -3.73 -18.36 -5.93
CA ARG A 31 -5.17 -18.19 -5.83
C ARG A 31 -5.56 -17.08 -4.86
N LEU A 32 -4.92 -16.98 -3.69
CA LEU A 32 -5.21 -15.94 -2.70
C LEU A 32 -4.67 -14.58 -3.14
N SER A 33 -3.57 -14.54 -3.90
CA SER A 33 -3.00 -13.31 -4.42
C SER A 33 -3.68 -12.81 -5.72
N SER A 34 -4.63 -13.57 -6.28
CA SER A 34 -5.27 -13.21 -7.56
C SER A 34 -6.31 -12.10 -7.44
N HIS A 35 -6.94 -11.91 -6.28
CA HIS A 35 -7.96 -10.87 -6.08
C HIS A 35 -7.32 -9.50 -5.85
N LEU A 36 -6.40 -9.42 -4.90
CA LEU A 36 -5.71 -8.20 -4.50
C LEU A 36 -4.22 -8.51 -4.37
N ALA A 37 -3.49 -8.18 -5.42
CA ALA A 37 -2.08 -8.55 -5.57
C ALA A 37 -1.12 -7.50 -5.01
N GLU A 38 -1.63 -6.30 -4.71
CA GLU A 38 -0.87 -5.15 -4.25
C GLU A 38 -1.44 -4.60 -2.95
N PRO A 39 -0.62 -3.93 -2.13
CA PRO A 39 -1.12 -3.15 -1.01
C PRO A 39 -1.98 -1.99 -1.52
N PHE A 40 -3.12 -1.77 -0.89
CA PHE A 40 -4.06 -0.76 -1.35
C PHE A 40 -4.60 0.09 -0.22
N VAL A 41 -5.17 1.24 -0.59
CA VAL A 41 -5.91 2.14 0.28
C VAL A 41 -7.29 2.43 -0.30
N GLU A 42 -8.33 2.21 0.49
CA GLU A 42 -9.71 2.55 0.09
C GLU A 42 -10.00 4.02 0.37
N PHE A 43 -10.58 4.69 -0.64
CA PHE A 43 -11.06 6.06 -0.58
C PHE A 43 -12.54 6.16 -0.88
N HIS A 44 -13.23 7.04 -0.18
CA HIS A 44 -14.53 7.50 -0.64
C HIS A 44 -14.39 8.30 -1.96
N PRO A 45 -15.31 8.17 -2.95
CA PRO A 45 -15.18 8.81 -4.26
C PRO A 45 -15.00 10.33 -4.20
N ARG A 46 -15.67 11.02 -3.29
CA ARG A 46 -15.54 12.48 -3.13
C ARG A 46 -14.17 12.88 -2.56
N ASP A 47 -13.65 12.14 -1.58
CA ASP A 47 -12.34 12.42 -1.00
C ASP A 47 -11.23 12.19 -2.03
N ALA A 48 -11.35 11.13 -2.82
CA ALA A 48 -10.43 10.85 -3.93
C ALA A 48 -10.46 11.97 -4.98
N MET A 49 -11.66 12.43 -5.37
CA MET A 49 -11.83 13.52 -6.32
C MET A 49 -11.24 14.84 -5.79
N GLU A 50 -11.49 15.18 -4.53
CA GLU A 50 -10.96 16.39 -3.89
C GLU A 50 -9.42 16.38 -3.80
N ALA A 51 -8.82 15.18 -3.66
CA ALA A 51 -7.37 14.98 -3.64
C ALA A 51 -6.74 14.76 -5.05
N GLY A 52 -7.53 14.77 -6.12
CA GLY A 52 -7.07 14.51 -7.48
C GLY A 52 -6.55 13.07 -7.68
N ILE A 53 -7.11 12.10 -6.94
CA ILE A 53 -6.74 10.68 -6.96
C ILE A 53 -7.79 9.90 -7.74
N ALA A 54 -7.36 9.14 -8.74
CA ALA A 54 -8.18 8.18 -9.46
C ALA A 54 -7.97 6.75 -8.92
N SER A 55 -8.94 5.86 -9.20
CA SER A 55 -8.75 4.44 -8.89
C SER A 55 -7.55 3.89 -9.67
N ALA A 56 -6.76 3.04 -9.03
CA ALA A 56 -5.50 2.49 -9.50
C ALA A 56 -4.30 3.47 -9.55
N ASP A 57 -4.44 4.73 -9.16
CA ASP A 57 -3.28 5.58 -8.91
C ASP A 57 -2.43 5.01 -7.76
N LEU A 58 -1.12 5.26 -7.77
CA LEU A 58 -0.31 5.14 -6.57
C LEU A 58 -0.49 6.39 -5.71
N VAL A 59 -0.60 6.18 -4.42
CA VAL A 59 -0.87 7.23 -3.42
C VAL A 59 0.12 7.13 -2.29
N GLU A 60 0.72 8.25 -1.94
CA GLU A 60 1.42 8.40 -0.66
C GLU A 60 0.38 8.71 0.43
N VAL A 61 0.41 7.90 1.47
CA VAL A 61 -0.32 8.15 2.72
C VAL A 61 0.70 8.47 3.80
N GLU A 62 0.54 9.60 4.47
CA GLU A 62 1.50 10.14 5.41
C GLU A 62 0.85 10.42 6.76
N SER A 63 1.57 10.12 7.82
CA SER A 63 1.31 10.57 9.19
C SER A 63 2.53 11.32 9.73
N PRO A 64 2.48 11.97 10.91
CA PRO A 64 3.67 12.54 11.54
C PRO A 64 4.84 11.57 11.77
N LEU A 65 4.61 10.27 11.62
CA LEU A 65 5.58 9.21 11.92
C LEU A 65 6.25 8.62 10.68
N GLY A 66 5.64 8.77 9.50
CA GLY A 66 6.19 8.22 8.27
C GLY A 66 5.23 8.26 7.10
N THR A 67 5.66 7.63 6.01
CA THR A 67 4.94 7.59 4.74
C THR A 67 4.91 6.16 4.21
N VAL A 68 3.81 5.79 3.55
CA VAL A 68 3.66 4.55 2.79
C VAL A 68 3.13 4.86 1.40
N ILE A 69 3.41 3.98 0.43
CA ILE A 69 2.90 4.08 -0.95
C ILE A 69 1.99 2.89 -1.22
N LEU A 70 0.77 3.16 -1.66
CA LEU A 70 -0.29 2.18 -1.80
C LEU A 70 -1.07 2.42 -3.11
N ARG A 71 -1.73 1.37 -3.62
CA ARG A 71 -2.64 1.49 -4.77
C ARG A 71 -4.00 2.02 -4.32
N ALA A 72 -4.52 3.05 -4.96
CA ALA A 72 -5.85 3.60 -4.66
C ALA A 72 -6.96 2.66 -5.12
N LEU A 73 -7.90 2.40 -4.23
CA LEU A 73 -9.17 1.75 -4.50
C LEU A 73 -10.31 2.70 -4.13
N VAL A 74 -10.89 3.33 -5.15
CA VAL A 74 -12.01 4.27 -4.94
C VAL A 74 -13.31 3.49 -4.86
N THR A 75 -14.01 3.61 -3.74
CA THR A 75 -15.23 2.84 -3.46
C THR A 75 -16.19 3.59 -2.54
N ASP A 76 -17.49 3.51 -2.83
CA ASP A 76 -18.57 4.08 -2.02
C ASP A 76 -18.83 3.34 -0.70
N ARG A 77 -18.19 2.19 -0.51
CA ARG A 77 -18.21 1.44 0.77
C ARG A 77 -17.41 2.13 1.85
N GLN A 78 -16.45 3.00 1.47
CA GLN A 78 -15.65 3.75 2.41
C GLN A 78 -16.37 5.05 2.82
N ALA A 79 -16.38 5.35 4.12
CA ALA A 79 -16.97 6.59 4.62
C ALA A 79 -16.10 7.81 4.29
N ARG A 80 -16.72 8.98 4.07
CA ARG A 80 -16.00 10.24 3.88
C ARG A 80 -15.09 10.58 5.07
N GLY A 81 -13.94 11.15 4.75
CA GLY A 81 -12.92 11.51 5.73
C GLY A 81 -12.18 10.33 6.34
N SER A 82 -12.44 9.10 5.84
CA SER A 82 -11.82 7.88 6.33
C SER A 82 -11.13 7.10 5.23
N LEU A 83 -10.00 6.51 5.57
CA LEU A 83 -9.24 5.58 4.73
C LEU A 83 -9.21 4.19 5.38
N PHE A 84 -9.18 3.15 4.55
CA PHE A 84 -8.90 1.79 5.01
C PHE A 84 -7.67 1.24 4.31
N VAL A 85 -6.75 0.65 5.09
CA VAL A 85 -5.55 -0.02 4.56
C VAL A 85 -5.43 -1.41 5.19
N PRO A 86 -5.25 -2.48 4.40
CA PRO A 86 -5.00 -3.80 4.93
C PRO A 86 -3.61 -3.89 5.58
N MET A 87 -3.55 -4.59 6.71
CA MET A 87 -2.37 -4.69 7.57
C MET A 87 -1.34 -5.76 7.14
N HIS A 88 -1.56 -6.43 6.01
CA HIS A 88 -0.86 -7.69 5.71
C HIS A 88 0.50 -7.51 5.03
N TRP A 89 0.65 -6.45 4.21
CA TRP A 89 1.88 -6.24 3.44
C TRP A 89 3.05 -5.79 4.32
N ASN A 90 4.21 -6.35 4.04
CA ASN A 90 5.48 -6.04 4.67
C ASN A 90 6.59 -5.95 3.61
N ASP A 91 7.82 -5.68 4.04
CA ASP A 91 8.99 -5.48 3.17
C ASP A 91 9.42 -6.76 2.39
N GLN A 92 8.71 -7.88 2.57
CA GLN A 92 8.88 -9.09 1.77
C GLN A 92 8.04 -9.05 0.48
N PHE A 93 6.89 -8.37 0.51
CA PHE A 93 5.90 -8.38 -0.57
C PHE A 93 5.69 -7.02 -1.23
N ALA A 94 6.11 -5.93 -0.61
CA ALA A 94 6.04 -4.60 -1.21
C ALA A 94 7.03 -3.63 -0.56
N ALA A 95 7.54 -2.67 -1.34
CA ALA A 95 8.30 -1.55 -0.81
C ALA A 95 7.35 -0.49 -0.24
N ASN A 96 7.78 0.15 0.85
CA ASN A 96 7.10 1.30 1.45
C ASN A 96 5.60 1.11 1.72
N ALA A 97 5.16 -0.15 1.98
CA ALA A 97 3.75 -0.48 2.17
C ALA A 97 3.42 -1.00 3.58
N ARG A 98 4.38 -1.00 4.49
CA ARG A 98 4.20 -1.46 5.85
C ARG A 98 3.46 -0.41 6.67
N ILE A 99 2.17 -0.64 6.90
CA ILE A 99 1.24 0.34 7.46
C ILE A 99 1.56 0.74 8.91
N ASP A 100 2.25 -0.09 9.66
CA ASP A 100 2.66 0.21 11.04
C ASP A 100 3.63 1.41 11.14
N ARG A 101 4.30 1.79 10.04
CA ARG A 101 5.08 3.03 9.96
C ARG A 101 4.26 4.30 10.24
N LEU A 102 2.95 4.25 10.01
CA LEU A 102 2.05 5.38 10.24
C LEU A 102 1.45 5.39 11.64
N VAL A 103 1.52 4.25 12.36
CA VAL A 103 0.81 4.02 13.60
C VAL A 103 1.65 4.52 14.78
N PRO A 104 1.08 5.37 15.68
CA PRO A 104 1.80 5.83 16.86
C PRO A 104 2.13 4.67 17.82
N PRO A 105 3.26 4.74 18.54
CA PRO A 105 3.68 3.70 19.49
C PRO A 105 2.88 3.76 20.80
N THR A 106 1.61 4.15 20.72
CA THR A 106 0.68 4.20 21.85
C THR A 106 -0.17 2.94 21.85
N THR A 107 -0.37 2.40 23.03
CA THR A 107 -1.21 1.21 23.25
C THR A 107 -2.32 1.53 24.23
N ASP A 108 -3.40 0.80 24.15
CA ASP A 108 -4.42 0.79 25.18
C ASP A 108 -3.84 0.25 26.49
N PRO A 109 -4.00 0.97 27.62
CA PRO A 109 -3.33 0.59 28.87
C PRO A 109 -3.83 -0.72 29.48
N PHE A 110 -5.00 -1.21 29.09
CA PHE A 110 -5.58 -2.45 29.61
C PHE A 110 -5.30 -3.65 28.71
N SER A 111 -5.49 -3.50 27.40
CA SER A 111 -5.35 -4.59 26.44
C SER A 111 -3.98 -4.68 25.76
N GLY A 112 -3.15 -3.64 25.86
CA GLY A 112 -1.91 -3.53 25.09
C GLY A 112 -2.09 -3.37 23.59
N GLN A 113 -3.31 -3.15 23.11
CA GLN A 113 -3.63 -3.00 21.69
C GLN A 113 -3.02 -1.71 21.11
N PRO A 114 -2.31 -1.76 19.99
CA PRO A 114 -1.81 -0.56 19.33
C PRO A 114 -2.95 0.29 18.75
N ALA A 115 -2.76 1.61 18.75
CA ALA A 115 -3.74 2.60 18.27
C ALA A 115 -3.83 2.65 16.73
N SER A 116 -4.03 1.49 16.11
CA SER A 116 -4.01 1.29 14.65
C SER A 116 -5.34 1.54 13.94
N LYS A 117 -6.40 1.93 14.69
CA LYS A 117 -7.76 2.08 14.15
C LYS A 117 -8.19 3.53 13.96
N ASN A 118 -7.38 4.48 14.38
CA ASN A 118 -7.72 5.90 14.33
C ASN A 118 -6.43 6.74 14.26
N VAL A 119 -5.77 6.69 13.10
CA VAL A 119 -4.54 7.46 12.85
C VAL A 119 -4.87 8.64 11.96
N ALA A 120 -4.45 9.85 12.36
CA ALA A 120 -4.59 11.04 11.52
C ALA A 120 -3.54 11.00 10.41
N VAL A 121 -3.99 11.14 9.17
CA VAL A 121 -3.15 11.05 7.97
C VAL A 121 -3.55 12.08 6.92
N THR A 122 -2.64 12.34 6.00
CA THR A 122 -2.92 12.96 4.72
C THR A 122 -2.63 11.99 3.59
N ALA A 123 -3.14 12.27 2.39
CA ALA A 123 -2.93 11.44 1.22
C ALA A 123 -2.76 12.32 -0.02
N ARG A 124 -1.80 11.96 -0.87
CA ARG A 124 -1.57 12.63 -2.15
C ARG A 124 -1.19 11.62 -3.22
N ARG A 125 -1.46 11.94 -4.47
CA ARG A 125 -1.03 11.13 -5.60
C ARG A 125 0.49 11.04 -5.63
N PHE A 126 1.02 9.82 -5.76
CA PHE A 126 2.45 9.59 -5.97
C PHE A 126 2.82 9.90 -7.42
N GLN A 127 3.84 10.74 -7.62
CA GLN A 127 4.29 11.16 -8.94
C GLN A 127 5.47 10.28 -9.38
N ALA A 128 5.15 9.15 -10.04
CA ALA A 128 6.19 8.33 -10.65
C ALA A 128 6.62 8.88 -12.01
N LYS A 129 7.91 8.78 -12.33
CA LYS A 129 8.46 9.10 -13.66
C LYS A 129 8.28 7.95 -14.64
N ALA A 130 8.24 6.72 -14.14
CA ALA A 130 7.97 5.53 -14.95
C ALA A 130 7.28 4.45 -14.13
N TYR A 131 6.52 3.62 -14.83
CA TYR A 131 5.91 2.39 -14.31
C TYR A 131 6.41 1.21 -15.12
N ALA A 132 6.59 0.08 -14.45
CA ALA A 132 6.93 -1.16 -15.12
C ALA A 132 6.17 -2.34 -14.50
N PHE A 133 6.01 -3.39 -15.30
CA PHE A 133 5.41 -4.65 -14.90
C PHE A 133 6.30 -5.79 -15.36
N ALA A 134 6.52 -6.77 -14.50
CA ALA A 134 7.30 -7.94 -14.83
C ALA A 134 6.59 -9.24 -14.39
N VAL A 135 6.80 -10.29 -15.17
CA VAL A 135 6.43 -11.67 -14.82
C VAL A 135 7.69 -12.51 -14.81
N THR A 136 7.94 -13.23 -13.72
CA THR A 136 9.15 -14.01 -13.53
C THR A 136 8.82 -15.45 -13.08
N ALA A 137 9.59 -16.43 -13.54
CA ALA A 137 9.43 -17.82 -13.09
C ALA A 137 9.97 -18.03 -11.67
N LYS A 138 11.02 -17.31 -11.29
CA LYS A 138 11.66 -17.37 -9.98
C LYS A 138 11.36 -16.10 -9.20
N THR A 139 11.48 -16.16 -7.88
CA THR A 139 11.39 -14.96 -7.03
C THR A 139 12.42 -13.93 -7.49
N PRO A 140 12.01 -12.72 -7.90
CA PRO A 140 12.94 -11.68 -8.32
C PRO A 140 13.74 -11.15 -7.14
N GLN A 141 14.88 -10.55 -7.42
CA GLN A 141 15.56 -9.69 -6.44
C GLN A 141 14.69 -8.46 -6.17
N LYS A 142 14.82 -7.89 -4.96
CA LYS A 142 14.11 -6.66 -4.61
C LYS A 142 14.62 -5.52 -5.49
N PRO A 143 13.74 -4.85 -6.25
CA PRO A 143 14.15 -3.72 -7.08
C PRO A 143 14.52 -2.52 -6.22
N ASP A 144 15.46 -1.73 -6.71
CA ASP A 144 15.77 -0.41 -6.15
C ASP A 144 14.91 0.64 -6.85
N CYS A 145 13.73 0.85 -6.32
CA CYS A 145 12.75 1.84 -6.80
C CYS A 145 11.80 2.26 -5.68
N ALA A 146 11.11 3.37 -5.87
CA ALA A 146 10.23 3.95 -4.86
C ALA A 146 9.06 3.03 -4.46
N TYR A 147 8.53 2.28 -5.42
CA TYR A 147 7.46 1.32 -5.17
C TYR A 147 7.69 0.04 -5.96
N TRP A 148 7.53 -1.08 -5.31
CA TRP A 148 7.31 -2.39 -5.93
C TRP A 148 6.33 -3.20 -5.10
N ALA A 149 5.55 -4.05 -5.78
CA ALA A 149 4.69 -5.04 -5.16
C ALA A 149 4.85 -6.39 -5.85
N LEU A 150 5.09 -7.43 -5.05
CA LEU A 150 5.32 -8.80 -5.49
C LEU A 150 4.14 -9.67 -5.11
N ALA A 151 3.55 -10.34 -6.08
CA ALA A 151 2.50 -11.32 -5.86
C ALA A 151 2.83 -12.67 -6.48
N LYS A 152 2.43 -13.75 -5.81
CA LYS A 152 2.52 -15.10 -6.36
C LYS A 152 1.50 -15.27 -7.49
N ALA A 153 1.96 -15.79 -8.63
CA ALA A 153 1.14 -16.15 -9.78
C ALA A 153 1.30 -17.65 -10.11
N ASN A 154 0.43 -18.19 -10.98
CA ASN A 154 0.59 -19.56 -11.45
C ASN A 154 1.89 -19.69 -12.25
N GLY A 155 2.76 -20.60 -11.82
CA GLY A 155 4.06 -20.83 -12.46
C GLY A 155 5.13 -19.78 -12.16
N GLY A 156 4.86 -18.75 -11.34
CA GLY A 156 5.85 -17.70 -11.09
C GLY A 156 5.36 -16.59 -10.17
N TYR A 157 5.78 -15.39 -10.52
CA TYR A 157 5.47 -14.15 -9.77
C TYR A 157 5.15 -13.02 -10.73
N ARG A 158 4.31 -12.09 -10.28
CA ARG A 158 4.12 -10.80 -10.91
C ARG A 158 4.71 -9.72 -10.01
N LEU A 159 5.26 -8.71 -10.65
CA LEU A 159 5.91 -7.59 -10.00
C LEU A 159 5.42 -6.29 -10.63
N GLU A 160 4.86 -5.41 -9.83
CA GLU A 160 4.53 -4.04 -10.19
C GLU A 160 5.64 -3.12 -9.68
N LEU A 161 6.01 -2.12 -10.47
CA LEU A 161 7.10 -1.19 -10.15
C LEU A 161 6.72 0.25 -10.48
N ALA A 162 7.21 1.19 -9.68
CA ALA A 162 7.16 2.60 -10.01
C ALA A 162 8.46 3.30 -9.57
N PHE A 163 8.98 4.12 -10.44
CA PHE A 163 10.25 4.82 -10.29
C PHE A 163 10.01 6.31 -10.12
N ASP A 164 10.54 6.92 -9.10
CA ASP A 164 10.63 8.36 -8.91
C ASP A 164 11.81 8.98 -9.66
N THR A 165 12.86 8.18 -9.89
CA THR A 165 14.01 8.48 -10.75
C THR A 165 14.19 7.35 -11.75
N LEU A 166 14.52 7.70 -13.00
CA LEU A 166 14.83 6.68 -14.01
C LEU A 166 16.22 6.13 -13.74
N PRO A 167 16.40 4.79 -13.70
CA PRO A 167 17.73 4.18 -13.67
C PRO A 167 18.56 4.61 -14.89
N ASP A 168 19.86 4.83 -14.73
CA ASP A 168 20.74 5.26 -15.82
C ASP A 168 20.79 4.27 -16.98
N ASP A 169 20.56 2.98 -16.68
CA ASP A 169 20.57 1.85 -17.63
C ASP A 169 19.18 1.28 -17.94
N TRP A 170 18.12 2.07 -17.70
CA TRP A 170 16.73 1.59 -17.82
C TRP A 170 16.42 0.93 -19.18
N ILE A 171 17.14 1.32 -20.27
CA ILE A 171 17.02 0.69 -21.60
C ILE A 171 17.47 -0.79 -21.56
N SER A 172 18.40 -1.16 -20.69
CA SER A 172 18.87 -2.56 -20.55
C SER A 172 17.84 -3.45 -19.86
N TRP A 173 16.92 -2.89 -19.09
CA TRP A 173 15.85 -3.61 -18.37
C TRP A 173 14.67 -3.99 -19.28
N SER A 174 14.57 -3.40 -20.46
CA SER A 174 13.49 -3.61 -21.43
C SER A 174 13.78 -4.71 -22.46
N ARG A 175 14.88 -5.47 -22.31
CA ARG A 175 15.30 -6.54 -23.25
C ARG A 175 15.13 -7.94 -22.66
#